data_9c60c1ca81a4dba43f6aede010daefab
#
_entry.id   9c60c1ca81a4dba43f6aede010daefab
#
_cell.length_a   1.000
_cell.length_b   1.000
_cell.length_c   1.000
_cell.angle_alpha   90.00
_cell.angle_beta   90.00
_cell.angle_gamma   90.00
#
_symmetry.space_group_name_H-M   'P 1'
#
loop_
_entity.id
_entity.type
_entity.pdbx_description
1 polymer ?
#
loop_
_entity_poly.entity_id
_entity_poly.type
_entity_poly.pdbx_seq_one_letter_code
_entity_poly.pdbx_strand_id
1 'polypeptide(L)'
;RRLEERGITVENLTILFSQIRPVLRNYPQKRELFIKEFKQVLADPNIATLVIAGLRLDEDVKNNLIPKTTDNEQSDDFVLHKILQKTVTDYLSKQETEFKFVRPDYLSSTFSENMGWFARSVLSTVMHSVYLRVVENQKD
;
A
#
# COMPACT_ATOMS: atom_id res chain seq x y z
N ARG A 1 2.06 -10.99 -8.82
CA ARG A 1 2.03 -12.44 -8.79
C ARG A 1 1.94 -13.00 -7.38
N ARG A 2 2.83 -12.58 -6.46
CA ARG A 2 2.77 -13.01 -5.07
C ARG A 2 1.46 -12.62 -4.40
N LEU A 3 0.95 -11.45 -4.73
CA LEU A 3 -0.33 -10.99 -4.20
C LEU A 3 -1.47 -11.85 -4.75
N GLU A 4 -1.45 -12.17 -6.04
CA GLU A 4 -2.48 -12.99 -6.66
C GLU A 4 -2.52 -14.38 -6.05
N GLU A 5 -1.37 -14.96 -5.73
CA GLU A 5 -1.29 -16.25 -5.05
C GLU A 5 -1.99 -16.23 -3.69
N ARG A 6 -2.12 -15.05 -3.08
CA ARG A 6 -2.81 -14.86 -1.80
C ARG A 6 -4.26 -14.39 -1.98
N GLY A 7 -4.76 -14.36 -3.21
CA GLY A 7 -6.11 -13.91 -3.50
C GLY A 7 -6.27 -12.40 -3.47
N ILE A 8 -5.17 -11.67 -3.58
CA ILE A 8 -5.17 -10.20 -3.52
C ILE A 8 -4.98 -9.68 -4.94
N THR A 9 -5.97 -8.97 -5.46
CA THR A 9 -5.92 -8.41 -6.82
C THR A 9 -5.90 -6.90 -6.78
N VAL A 10 -5.38 -6.29 -7.86
CA VAL A 10 -5.42 -4.84 -8.03
C VAL A 10 -6.86 -4.33 -7.97
N GLU A 11 -7.77 -5.04 -8.60
CA GLU A 11 -9.18 -4.67 -8.63
C GLU A 11 -9.78 -4.64 -7.22
N ASN A 12 -9.53 -5.68 -6.42
CA ASN A 12 -10.05 -5.73 -5.05
C ASN A 12 -9.45 -4.64 -4.17
N LEU A 13 -8.15 -4.38 -4.30
CA LEU A 13 -7.50 -3.30 -3.58
C LEU A 13 -8.07 -1.94 -3.98
N THR A 14 -8.33 -1.75 -5.27
CA THR A 14 -8.91 -0.50 -5.77
C THR A 14 -10.32 -0.28 -5.21
N ILE A 15 -11.13 -1.32 -5.14
CA ILE A 15 -12.48 -1.22 -4.56
C ILE A 15 -12.40 -0.73 -3.10
N LEU A 16 -11.52 -1.31 -2.31
CA LEU A 16 -11.34 -0.90 -0.92
C LEU A 16 -10.82 0.53 -0.80
N PHE A 17 -9.85 0.88 -1.61
CA PHE A 17 -9.29 2.23 -1.57
C PHE A 17 -10.31 3.28 -2.00
N SER A 18 -11.17 2.95 -2.97
CA SER A 18 -12.21 3.87 -3.45
C SER A 18 -13.25 4.17 -2.36
N GLN A 19 -13.39 3.31 -1.36
CA GLN A 19 -14.28 3.58 -0.22
C GLN A 19 -13.83 4.78 0.58
N ILE A 20 -12.52 5.06 0.63
CA ILE A 20 -11.97 6.20 1.34
C ILE A 20 -11.53 7.32 0.41
N ARG A 21 -11.69 7.15 -0.90
CA ARG A 21 -11.36 8.17 -1.91
C ARG A 21 -12.52 8.34 -2.86
N PRO A 22 -13.48 9.24 -2.54
CA PRO A 22 -14.70 9.39 -3.33
C PRO A 22 -14.45 9.70 -4.82
N VAL A 23 -13.34 10.34 -5.16
CA VAL A 23 -12.99 10.62 -6.56
C VAL A 23 -12.94 9.34 -7.38
N LEU A 24 -12.32 8.30 -6.85
CA LEU A 24 -12.23 7.01 -7.55
C LEU A 24 -13.59 6.30 -7.63
N ARG A 25 -14.40 6.46 -6.58
CA ARG A 25 -15.73 5.84 -6.54
C ARG A 25 -16.69 6.50 -7.53
N ASN A 26 -16.65 7.83 -7.64
CA ASN A 26 -17.63 8.61 -8.38
C ASN A 26 -17.25 8.88 -9.83
N TYR A 27 -15.99 8.69 -10.20
CA TYR A 27 -15.49 8.97 -11.55
C TYR A 27 -14.84 7.72 -12.14
N PRO A 28 -15.62 6.91 -12.91
CA PRO A 28 -15.10 5.65 -13.47
C PRO A 28 -13.85 5.81 -14.31
N GLN A 29 -13.71 6.90 -15.06
CA GLN A 29 -12.53 7.14 -15.88
C GLN A 29 -11.28 7.30 -15.04
N LYS A 30 -11.38 7.99 -13.90
CA LYS A 30 -10.25 8.15 -12.98
C LYS A 30 -9.91 6.85 -12.30
N ARG A 31 -10.93 6.05 -11.98
CA ARG A 31 -10.70 4.73 -11.40
C ARG A 31 -9.95 3.81 -12.37
N GLU A 32 -10.31 3.83 -13.66
CA GLU A 32 -9.61 3.03 -14.66
C GLU A 32 -8.16 3.49 -14.83
N LEU A 33 -7.94 4.80 -14.84
CA LEU A 33 -6.59 5.34 -14.91
C LEU A 33 -5.78 4.94 -13.66
N PHE A 34 -6.40 4.99 -12.49
CA PHE A 34 -5.76 4.55 -11.25
C PHE A 34 -5.35 3.09 -11.34
N ILE A 35 -6.23 2.21 -11.80
CA ILE A 35 -5.94 0.78 -11.94
C ILE A 35 -4.75 0.57 -12.89
N LYS A 36 -4.75 1.26 -14.02
CA LYS A 36 -3.66 1.16 -14.99
C LYS A 36 -2.32 1.59 -14.39
N GLU A 37 -2.30 2.75 -13.75
CA GLU A 37 -1.09 3.27 -13.11
C GLU A 37 -0.64 2.37 -11.96
N PHE A 38 -1.57 1.87 -11.16
CA PHE A 38 -1.26 0.99 -10.05
C PHE A 38 -0.61 -0.30 -10.54
N LYS A 39 -1.14 -0.90 -11.61
CA LYS A 39 -0.54 -2.10 -12.20
C LYS A 39 0.87 -1.84 -12.69
N GLN A 40 1.10 -0.69 -13.32
CA GLN A 40 2.44 -0.32 -13.79
C GLN A 40 3.42 -0.14 -12.63
N VAL A 41 2.97 0.51 -11.56
CA VAL A 41 3.82 0.73 -10.38
C VAL A 41 4.14 -0.60 -9.70
N LEU A 42 3.17 -1.51 -9.57
CA LEU A 42 3.42 -2.83 -8.97
C LEU A 42 4.36 -3.69 -9.83
N ALA A 43 4.44 -3.44 -11.13
CA ALA A 43 5.38 -4.13 -12.01
C ALA A 43 6.81 -3.58 -11.91
N ASP A 44 6.99 -2.41 -11.31
CA ASP A 44 8.32 -1.85 -11.07
C ASP A 44 9.08 -2.76 -10.11
N PRO A 45 10.30 -3.22 -10.46
CA PRO A 45 11.05 -4.17 -9.63
C PRO A 45 11.31 -3.68 -8.20
N ASN A 46 11.55 -2.39 -8.02
CA ASN A 46 11.81 -1.85 -6.68
C ASN A 46 10.55 -1.87 -5.81
N ILE A 47 9.40 -1.52 -6.40
CA ILE A 47 8.13 -1.57 -5.67
C ILE A 47 7.73 -3.01 -5.40
N ALA A 48 7.86 -3.90 -6.39
CA ALA A 48 7.57 -5.32 -6.20
C ALA A 48 8.42 -5.91 -5.07
N THR A 49 9.69 -5.54 -4.99
CA THR A 49 10.58 -5.99 -3.93
C THR A 49 10.11 -5.51 -2.55
N LEU A 50 9.67 -4.25 -2.46
CA LEU A 50 9.16 -3.72 -1.20
C LEU A 50 7.87 -4.41 -0.76
N VAL A 51 6.98 -4.73 -1.70
CA VAL A 51 5.77 -5.50 -1.39
C VAL A 51 6.14 -6.89 -0.85
N ILE A 52 7.04 -7.57 -1.54
CA ILE A 52 7.52 -8.91 -1.12
C ILE A 52 8.15 -8.82 0.27
N ALA A 53 8.97 -7.81 0.51
CA ALA A 53 9.58 -7.60 1.82
C ALA A 53 8.52 -7.43 2.91
N GLY A 54 7.48 -6.66 2.63
CA GLY A 54 6.36 -6.51 3.58
C GLY A 54 5.68 -7.83 3.89
N LEU A 55 5.39 -8.64 2.86
CA LEU A 55 4.79 -9.95 3.03
C LEU A 55 5.69 -10.87 3.85
N ARG A 56 7.00 -10.83 3.60
CA ARG A 56 7.95 -11.65 4.35
C ARG A 56 8.05 -11.23 5.81
N LEU A 57 8.07 -9.93 6.07
CA LEU A 57 8.06 -9.42 7.44
C LEU A 57 6.79 -9.84 8.18
N ASP A 58 5.65 -9.83 7.50
CA ASP A 58 4.39 -10.28 8.10
C ASP A 58 4.46 -11.76 8.51
N GLU A 59 5.06 -12.61 7.66
CA GLU A 59 5.27 -14.00 7.99
C GLU A 59 6.19 -14.17 9.19
N ASP A 60 7.27 -13.39 9.25
CA ASP A 60 8.22 -13.43 10.35
C ASP A 60 7.57 -13.02 11.67
N VAL A 61 6.69 -12.01 11.65
CA VAL A 61 5.92 -11.63 12.85
C VAL A 61 5.00 -12.78 13.27
N LYS A 62 4.29 -13.37 12.30
CA LYS A 62 3.38 -14.48 12.57
C LYS A 62 4.11 -15.67 13.19
N ASN A 63 5.35 -15.92 12.77
CA ASN A 63 6.16 -17.03 13.25
C ASN A 63 7.05 -16.66 14.45
N ASN A 64 6.81 -15.49 15.05
CA ASN A 64 7.53 -15.01 16.23
C ASN A 64 9.02 -14.82 16.01
N LEU A 65 9.42 -14.54 14.76
CA LEU A 65 10.83 -14.29 14.42
C LEU A 65 11.20 -12.80 14.58
N ILE A 66 10.22 -11.94 14.69
CA ILE A 66 10.39 -10.51 14.92
C ILE A 66 9.62 -10.15 16.19
N PRO A 67 10.26 -9.46 17.15
CA PRO A 67 9.56 -9.03 18.35
C PRO A 67 8.44 -8.05 18.03
N LYS A 68 7.31 -8.18 18.72
CA LYS A 68 6.22 -7.20 18.63
C LYS A 68 6.53 -6.04 19.56
N THR A 69 6.36 -4.81 19.10
CA THR A 69 6.61 -3.63 19.92
C THR A 69 5.56 -3.41 20.99
N THR A 70 4.32 -3.86 20.70
CA THR A 70 3.20 -3.78 21.63
C THR A 70 2.29 -4.97 21.34
N ASP A 71 1.24 -5.14 22.15
CA ASP A 71 0.20 -6.14 21.87
C ASP A 71 -0.58 -5.82 20.60
N ASN A 72 -0.44 -4.60 20.10
CA ASN A 72 -1.10 -4.13 18.90
C ASN A 72 -0.07 -3.94 17.78
N GLU A 73 -0.08 -4.84 16.80
CA GLU A 73 0.81 -4.77 15.63
C GLU A 73 0.55 -3.53 14.78
N GLN A 74 -0.57 -2.86 14.98
CA GLN A 74 -0.98 -1.70 14.22
C GLN A 74 -0.46 -0.39 14.80
N SER A 75 0.52 -0.44 15.68
CA SER A 75 1.08 0.74 16.31
C SER A 75 1.83 1.61 15.29
N ASP A 76 1.50 2.91 15.25
CA ASP A 76 2.22 3.90 14.45
C ASP A 76 3.67 4.09 14.93
N ASP A 77 3.96 3.62 16.15
CA ASP A 77 5.28 3.77 16.75
C ASP A 77 6.30 2.78 16.20
N PHE A 78 5.83 1.79 15.43
CA PHE A 78 6.77 0.83 14.85
C PHE A 78 7.54 1.48 13.70
N VAL A 79 8.79 1.79 13.98
CA VAL A 79 9.65 2.61 13.10
C VAL A 79 9.73 2.06 11.68
N LEU A 80 9.79 0.74 11.51
CA LEU A 80 9.94 0.13 10.18
C LEU A 80 8.76 0.43 9.27
N HIS A 81 7.54 0.54 9.80
CA HIS A 81 6.38 0.95 8.99
C HIS A 81 6.62 2.32 8.36
N LYS A 82 7.13 3.26 9.15
CA LYS A 82 7.40 4.61 8.67
C LYS A 82 8.53 4.62 7.64
N ILE A 83 9.59 3.83 7.86
CA ILE A 83 10.69 3.72 6.92
C ILE A 83 10.23 3.17 5.58
N LEU A 84 9.43 2.10 5.60
CA LEU A 84 8.91 1.50 4.37
C LEU A 84 8.03 2.49 3.61
N GLN A 85 7.14 3.18 4.30
CA GLN A 85 6.26 4.15 3.66
C GLN A 85 7.03 5.32 3.09
N LYS A 86 7.99 5.85 3.83
CA LYS A 86 8.81 6.96 3.35
C LYS A 86 9.62 6.56 2.12
N THR A 87 10.17 5.35 2.12
CA THR A 87 10.93 4.84 0.98
C THR A 87 10.06 4.76 -0.27
N VAL A 88 8.84 4.23 -0.15
CA VAL A 88 7.90 4.17 -1.26
C VAL A 88 7.56 5.57 -1.76
N THR A 89 7.24 6.47 -0.84
CA THR A 89 6.84 7.84 -1.18
C THR A 89 7.94 8.56 -1.94
N ASP A 90 9.16 8.52 -1.42
CA ASP A 90 10.29 9.21 -2.05
C ASP A 90 10.63 8.61 -3.40
N TYR A 91 10.58 7.30 -3.51
CA TYR A 91 10.88 6.61 -4.77
C TYR A 91 9.87 6.98 -5.87
N LEU A 92 8.58 6.95 -5.54
CA LEU A 92 7.53 7.20 -6.53
C LEU A 92 7.41 8.67 -6.92
N SER A 93 7.70 9.59 -6.00
CA SER A 93 7.69 11.01 -6.31
C SER A 93 8.97 11.46 -7.02
N LYS A 94 10.02 10.63 -6.96
CA LYS A 94 11.35 10.91 -7.51
C LYS A 94 12.00 12.14 -6.91
N GLN A 95 11.54 12.55 -5.74
CA GLN A 95 12.11 13.65 -4.98
C GLN A 95 11.75 13.46 -3.52
N GLU A 96 12.56 14.01 -2.63
CA GLU A 96 12.26 13.97 -1.21
C GLU A 96 11.06 14.87 -0.94
N THR A 97 10.06 14.31 -0.27
CA THR A 97 8.82 15.02 0.06
C THR A 97 8.59 15.00 1.55
N GLU A 98 7.71 15.89 2.02
CA GLU A 98 7.27 15.83 3.41
C GLU A 98 6.51 14.54 3.63
N PHE A 99 6.99 13.75 4.59
CA PHE A 99 6.40 12.43 4.86
C PHE A 99 5.13 12.56 5.69
N LYS A 100 4.08 11.85 5.26
CA LYS A 100 2.85 11.70 6.04
C LYS A 100 2.54 10.21 6.15
N PHE A 101 2.37 9.74 7.37
CA PHE A 101 2.04 8.33 7.60
C PHE A 101 0.64 8.03 7.05
N VAL A 102 0.54 6.97 6.25
CA VAL A 102 -0.73 6.50 5.70
C VAL A 102 -1.22 5.32 6.52
N ARG A 103 -2.41 5.42 7.09
CA ARG A 103 -2.97 4.34 7.89
C ARG A 103 -3.63 3.30 6.98
N PRO A 104 -3.22 2.03 7.08
CA PRO A 104 -3.73 0.98 6.22
C PRO A 104 -4.94 0.24 6.82
N ASP A 105 -5.65 0.82 7.75
CA ASP A 105 -6.73 0.18 8.50
C ASP A 105 -7.85 -0.35 7.60
N TYR A 106 -8.13 0.35 6.49
CA TYR A 106 -9.20 -0.03 5.58
C TYR A 106 -8.97 -1.37 4.89
N LEU A 107 -7.76 -1.88 4.91
CA LEU A 107 -7.43 -3.18 4.31
C LEU A 107 -7.57 -4.34 5.29
N SER A 108 -7.69 -4.05 6.59
CA SER A 108 -7.63 -5.08 7.61
C SER A 108 -8.84 -6.02 7.62
N SER A 109 -10.02 -5.52 7.26
CA SER A 109 -11.24 -6.31 7.31
C SER A 109 -11.30 -7.42 6.25
N THR A 110 -10.66 -7.20 5.10
CA THR A 110 -10.74 -8.12 3.96
C THR A 110 -9.50 -8.99 3.84
N PHE A 111 -8.33 -8.43 4.11
CA PHE A 111 -7.07 -9.11 3.84
C PHE A 111 -6.27 -9.46 5.10
N SER A 112 -6.90 -9.42 6.28
CA SER A 112 -6.19 -9.65 7.55
C SER A 112 -5.51 -11.02 7.65
N GLU A 113 -6.04 -12.03 6.97
CA GLU A 113 -5.46 -13.38 6.98
C GLU A 113 -4.36 -13.55 5.95
N ASN A 114 -4.43 -12.78 4.85
CA ASN A 114 -3.52 -12.94 3.71
C ASN A 114 -2.40 -11.91 3.68
N MET A 115 -2.55 -10.85 4.45
CA MET A 115 -1.64 -9.72 4.48
C MET A 115 -1.59 -9.15 5.89
N GLY A 116 -0.40 -9.06 6.46
CA GLY A 116 -0.22 -8.41 7.75
C GLY A 116 -0.02 -6.92 7.63
N TRP A 117 0.41 -6.30 8.71
CA TRP A 117 0.52 -4.85 8.81
C TRP A 117 1.60 -4.26 7.89
N PHE A 118 2.74 -4.97 7.71
CA PHE A 118 3.82 -4.46 6.86
C PHE A 118 3.40 -4.38 5.39
N ALA A 119 2.84 -5.46 4.84
CA ALA A 119 2.37 -5.45 3.45
C ALA A 119 1.27 -4.42 3.24
N ARG A 120 0.33 -4.31 4.20
CA ARG A 120 -0.74 -3.31 4.13
C ARG A 120 -0.19 -1.89 4.14
N SER A 121 0.85 -1.62 4.94
CA SER A 121 1.51 -0.31 4.96
C SER A 121 2.13 0.03 3.62
N VAL A 122 2.88 -0.91 3.03
CA VAL A 122 3.52 -0.68 1.74
C VAL A 122 2.48 -0.43 0.66
N LEU A 123 1.46 -1.30 0.56
CA LEU A 123 0.43 -1.19 -0.47
C LEU A 123 -0.41 0.08 -0.33
N SER A 124 -0.75 0.47 0.90
CA SER A 124 -1.51 1.70 1.13
C SER A 124 -0.73 2.92 0.66
N THR A 125 0.57 2.95 0.90
CA THR A 125 1.42 4.05 0.48
C THR A 125 1.56 4.09 -1.05
N VAL A 126 1.71 2.92 -1.67
CA VAL A 126 1.74 2.82 -3.15
C VAL A 126 0.44 3.36 -3.73
N MET A 127 -0.70 2.93 -3.22
CA MET A 127 -2.00 3.38 -3.70
C MET A 127 -2.20 4.87 -3.51
N HIS A 128 -1.80 5.40 -2.36
CA HIS A 128 -1.89 6.84 -2.11
C HIS A 128 -1.04 7.64 -3.09
N SER A 129 0.19 7.19 -3.35
CA SER A 129 1.09 7.85 -4.29
C SER A 129 0.54 7.83 -5.73
N VAL A 130 -0.02 6.70 -6.14
CA VAL A 130 -0.67 6.57 -7.46
C VAL A 130 -1.88 7.50 -7.54
N TYR A 131 -2.67 7.54 -6.47
CA TYR A 131 -3.85 8.39 -6.41
C TYR A 131 -3.48 9.88 -6.61
N LEU A 132 -2.43 10.34 -5.94
CA LEU A 132 -1.99 11.73 -6.10
C LEU A 132 -1.60 12.03 -7.53
N ARG A 133 -0.91 11.10 -8.22
CA ARG A 133 -0.56 11.27 -9.63
C ARG A 133 -1.80 11.42 -10.50
N VAL A 134 -2.79 10.55 -10.28
CA VAL A 134 -4.03 10.57 -11.08
C VAL A 134 -4.80 11.87 -10.88
N VAL A 135 -4.90 12.33 -9.63
CA VAL A 135 -5.62 13.56 -9.31
C VAL A 135 -4.88 14.79 -9.82
N GLU A 136 -3.56 14.86 -9.60
CA GLU A 136 -2.78 16.01 -10.01
C GLU A 136 -2.69 16.16 -11.53
N ASN A 137 -2.54 15.06 -12.25
CA ASN A 137 -2.45 15.09 -13.71
C ASN A 137 -3.74 15.55 -14.37
N GLN A 138 -4.82 15.61 -13.65
CA GLN A 138 -6.12 16.04 -14.17
C GLN A 138 -6.38 17.54 -13.99
N LYS A 139 -5.44 18.26 -13.37
CA LYS A 139 -5.59 19.70 -13.15
C LYS A 139 -5.08 20.54 -14.31
N ASP A 140 -4.44 19.93 -15.27
CA ASP A 140 -3.89 20.63 -16.46
C ASP A 140 -4.91 20.71 -17.60
#